data_7d5d673bd6e9fb6e2f076294bd588810
#
_entry.id   7d5d673bd6e9fb6e2f076294bd588810
#
_cell.length_a   1.000
_cell.length_b   1.000
_cell.length_c   1.000
_cell.angle_alpha   90.00
_cell.angle_beta   90.00
_cell.angle_gamma   90.00
#
_symmetry.space_group_name_H-M   'P 1'
#
loop_
_entity.id
_entity.type
_entity.pdbx_description
1 polymer ?
#
loop_
_entity_poly.entity_id
_entity_poly.type
_entity_poly.pdbx_seq_one_letter_code
_entity_poly.pdbx_strand_id
1 'polypeptide(L)'
;MNKRYRQGKYKPVNYRKYKGDPTDIFYRSSWELKFMQWCDRNPNILEWNSECIIIRYYDPVERKHRRYFPDFYVKVRGVDGRVKQHLVEVKPRRQINGPKVRTDARNKTYITEVKTFATNTAKWEAASEFCKDRGWEWTLVDENDLQIRFFGRKSKR
;
A
#
# COMPACT_ATOMS: atom_id res chain seq x y z
N MET A 1 4.88 5.40 25.50
CA MET A 1 5.95 5.46 24.50
C MET A 1 5.36 5.85 23.15
N ASN A 2 5.73 7.01 22.66
CA ASN A 2 5.38 7.38 21.30
C ASN A 2 6.11 6.47 20.34
N LYS A 3 5.38 5.58 19.68
CA LYS A 3 5.91 4.86 18.52
C LYS A 3 6.19 5.90 17.45
N ARG A 4 7.41 6.42 17.43
CA ARG A 4 7.85 7.25 16.32
C ARG A 4 7.75 6.41 15.05
N TYR A 5 6.88 6.82 14.14
CA TYR A 5 6.86 6.24 12.81
C TYR A 5 8.25 6.44 12.22
N ARG A 6 8.91 5.33 11.93
CA ARG A 6 10.25 5.37 11.36
C ARG A 6 10.13 5.90 9.93
N GLN A 7 10.77 7.01 9.65
CA GLN A 7 10.82 7.61 8.33
C GLN A 7 12.26 7.75 7.89
N GLY A 8 12.50 7.70 6.59
CA GLY A 8 13.83 7.93 6.05
C GLY A 8 13.94 7.61 4.57
N LYS A 9 15.17 7.68 4.07
CA LYS A 9 15.51 7.30 2.70
C LYS A 9 15.94 5.83 2.67
N TYR A 10 15.44 5.10 1.67
CA TYR A 10 15.82 3.72 1.42
C TYR A 10 16.87 3.66 0.29
N LYS A 11 17.96 2.96 0.54
CA LYS A 11 18.98 2.67 -0.46
C LYS A 11 18.85 1.21 -0.90
N PRO A 12 18.37 0.94 -2.13
CA PRO A 12 18.25 -0.42 -2.61
C PRO A 12 19.61 -1.06 -2.87
N VAL A 13 19.72 -2.35 -2.58
CA VAL A 13 20.89 -3.17 -2.94
C VAL A 13 20.84 -3.49 -4.43
N ASN A 14 19.66 -3.85 -4.93
CA ASN A 14 19.40 -4.17 -6.34
C ASN A 14 18.76 -2.98 -7.06
N TYR A 15 19.49 -1.87 -7.15
CA TYR A 15 18.95 -0.59 -7.62
C TYR A 15 18.37 -0.64 -9.04
N ARG A 16 18.82 -1.58 -9.89
CA ARG A 16 18.33 -1.74 -11.26
C ARG A 16 16.88 -2.22 -11.36
N LYS A 17 16.39 -2.85 -10.30
CA LYS A 17 14.99 -3.27 -10.22
C LYS A 17 14.04 -2.09 -9.95
N TYR A 18 14.55 -1.03 -9.36
CA TYR A 18 13.75 0.13 -9.04
C TYR A 18 13.47 0.95 -10.31
N LYS A 19 12.19 1.11 -10.62
CA LYS A 19 11.73 1.84 -11.80
C LYS A 19 11.53 3.32 -11.46
N GLY A 20 12.60 4.06 -11.41
CA GLY A 20 12.65 5.46 -11.03
C GLY A 20 14.05 5.83 -10.57
N ASP A 21 14.16 6.93 -9.83
CA ASP A 21 15.44 7.36 -9.25
C ASP A 21 15.74 6.57 -7.96
N PRO A 22 16.68 5.62 -7.97
CA PRO A 22 16.98 4.83 -6.78
C PRO A 22 17.67 5.61 -5.66
N THR A 23 18.07 6.85 -5.93
CA THR A 23 18.65 7.74 -4.91
C THR A 23 17.60 8.57 -4.18
N ASP A 24 16.36 8.51 -4.62
CA ASP A 24 15.25 9.31 -4.08
C ASP A 24 14.05 8.43 -3.71
N ILE A 25 14.28 7.44 -2.84
CA ILE A 25 13.25 6.56 -2.32
C ILE A 25 13.03 6.88 -0.84
N PHE A 26 11.82 7.28 -0.51
CA PHE A 26 11.46 7.68 0.85
C PHE A 26 10.38 6.77 1.42
N TYR A 27 10.60 6.24 2.63
CA TYR A 27 9.59 5.49 3.37
C TYR A 27 9.04 6.32 4.54
N ARG A 28 7.75 6.26 4.75
CA ARG A 28 7.02 7.01 5.78
C ARG A 28 6.65 6.17 7.00
N SER A 29 6.86 4.86 6.92
CA SER A 29 6.58 3.94 8.01
C SER A 29 7.55 2.75 7.96
N SER A 30 7.67 2.06 9.09
CA SER A 30 8.46 0.84 9.16
C SER A 30 7.88 -0.28 8.29
N TRP A 31 6.57 -0.29 8.05
CA TRP A 31 5.92 -1.27 7.17
C TRP A 31 6.25 -1.02 5.70
N GLU A 32 6.27 0.24 5.29
CA GLU A 32 6.73 0.59 3.94
C GLU A 32 8.19 0.19 3.74
N LEU A 33 9.06 0.44 4.73
CA LEU A 33 10.45 0.00 4.69
C LEU A 33 10.57 -1.51 4.52
N LYS A 34 9.82 -2.28 5.28
CA LYS A 34 9.81 -3.75 5.18
C LYS A 34 9.37 -4.22 3.80
N PHE A 35 8.35 -3.59 3.25
CA PHE A 35 7.87 -3.91 1.91
C PHE A 35 8.93 -3.57 0.85
N MET A 36 9.59 -2.43 0.95
CA MET A 36 10.69 -2.04 0.05
C MET A 36 11.85 -3.04 0.11
N GLN A 37 12.25 -3.47 1.30
CA GLN A 37 13.29 -4.48 1.48
C GLN A 37 12.90 -5.81 0.84
N TRP A 38 11.65 -6.21 0.98
CA TRP A 38 11.16 -7.42 0.34
C TRP A 38 11.18 -7.31 -1.18
N CYS A 39 10.72 -6.21 -1.75
CA CYS A 39 10.76 -5.97 -3.20
C CYS A 39 12.19 -6.01 -3.74
N ASP A 40 13.10 -5.36 -3.04
CA ASP A 40 14.50 -5.27 -3.44
C ASP A 40 15.20 -6.63 -3.43
N ARG A 41 14.95 -7.45 -2.41
CA ARG A 41 15.65 -8.72 -2.19
C ARG A 41 15.00 -9.94 -2.82
N ASN A 42 13.73 -9.87 -3.17
CA ASN A 42 13.01 -11.01 -3.73
C ASN A 42 13.31 -11.16 -5.23
N PRO A 43 13.93 -12.27 -5.67
CA PRO A 43 14.29 -12.46 -7.09
C PRO A 43 13.05 -12.57 -8.00
N ASN A 44 11.87 -12.87 -7.48
CA ASN A 44 10.63 -12.91 -8.26
C ASN A 44 10.03 -11.52 -8.51
N ILE A 45 10.50 -10.51 -7.81
CA ILE A 45 10.17 -9.11 -8.09
C ILE A 45 11.09 -8.61 -9.18
N LEU A 46 10.53 -8.35 -10.35
CA LEU A 46 11.28 -7.92 -11.54
C LEU A 46 11.49 -6.41 -11.56
N GLU A 47 10.47 -5.67 -11.15
CA GLU A 47 10.47 -4.22 -11.06
C GLU A 47 9.60 -3.79 -9.87
N TRP A 48 9.92 -2.66 -9.28
CA TRP A 48 9.07 -2.01 -8.30
C TRP A 48 9.29 -0.50 -8.30
N ASN A 49 8.31 0.24 -7.78
CA ASN A 49 8.39 1.68 -7.64
C ASN A 49 7.55 2.14 -6.44
N SER A 50 7.90 3.28 -5.88
CA SER A 50 7.21 3.92 -4.77
C SER A 50 6.51 5.19 -5.27
N GLU A 51 5.20 5.27 -5.04
CA GLU A 51 4.37 6.47 -5.29
C GLU A 51 4.46 7.06 -6.71
N CYS A 52 4.68 6.22 -7.74
CA CYS A 52 4.86 6.71 -9.11
C CYS A 52 3.58 6.79 -9.93
N ILE A 53 2.54 6.08 -9.53
CA ILE A 53 1.26 6.03 -10.26
C ILE A 53 0.31 7.05 -9.66
N ILE A 54 -0.33 7.84 -10.53
CA ILE A 54 -1.32 8.84 -10.12
C ILE A 54 -2.69 8.36 -10.58
N ILE A 55 -3.61 8.23 -9.63
CA ILE A 55 -4.99 7.85 -9.89
C ILE A 55 -5.91 9.01 -9.50
N ARG A 56 -6.74 9.45 -10.42
CA ARG A 56 -7.79 10.42 -10.11
C ARG A 56 -8.97 9.72 -9.47
N TYR A 57 -9.48 10.28 -8.40
CA TYR A 57 -10.68 9.79 -7.73
C TYR A 57 -11.55 10.95 -7.26
N TYR A 58 -12.83 10.67 -7.04
CA TYR A 58 -13.75 11.62 -6.44
C TYR A 58 -13.81 11.37 -4.93
N ASP A 59 -13.44 12.39 -4.14
CA ASP A 59 -13.52 12.33 -2.68
C ASP A 59 -14.94 12.69 -2.23
N PRO A 60 -15.71 11.73 -1.69
CA PRO A 60 -17.09 11.98 -1.29
C PRO A 60 -17.21 12.86 -0.03
N VAL A 61 -16.15 12.96 0.77
CA VAL A 61 -16.13 13.79 1.99
C VAL A 61 -15.91 15.25 1.63
N GLU A 62 -14.87 15.53 0.85
CA GLU A 62 -14.52 16.88 0.40
C GLU A 62 -15.32 17.33 -0.83
N ARG A 63 -16.06 16.42 -1.47
CA ARG A 63 -16.88 16.64 -2.68
C ARG A 63 -16.10 17.27 -3.83
N LYS A 64 -14.90 16.73 -4.09
CA LYS A 64 -14.04 17.18 -5.18
C LYS A 64 -13.18 16.06 -5.74
N HIS A 65 -12.71 16.22 -6.96
CA HIS A 65 -11.72 15.33 -7.56
C HIS A 65 -10.35 15.61 -6.94
N ARG A 66 -9.64 14.52 -6.61
CA ARG A 66 -8.30 14.56 -6.03
C ARG A 66 -7.40 13.54 -6.72
N ARG A 67 -6.10 13.66 -6.46
CA ARG A 67 -5.09 12.70 -6.91
C ARG A 67 -4.76 11.74 -5.79
N TYR A 68 -4.66 10.45 -6.14
CA TYR A 68 -4.25 9.39 -5.25
C TYR A 68 -2.97 8.74 -5.77
N PHE A 69 -2.01 8.57 -4.89
CA PHE A 69 -0.74 7.91 -5.17
C PHE A 69 -0.70 6.60 -4.37
N PRO A 70 -0.99 5.44 -4.99
CA PRO A 70 -0.79 4.16 -4.33
C PRO A 70 0.65 4.00 -3.86
N ASP A 71 0.86 3.30 -2.74
CA ASP A 71 2.18 3.20 -2.12
C ASP A 71 3.22 2.58 -3.05
N PHE A 72 2.86 1.51 -3.76
CA PHE A 72 3.81 0.77 -4.59
C PHE A 72 3.22 0.26 -5.89
N TYR A 73 4.07 0.20 -6.89
CA TYR A 73 3.91 -0.59 -8.11
C TYR A 73 4.89 -1.75 -8.07
N VAL A 74 4.46 -2.95 -8.40
CA VAL A 74 5.28 -4.16 -8.38
C VAL A 74 5.00 -5.02 -9.61
N LYS A 75 6.06 -5.46 -10.26
CA LYS A 75 6.01 -6.46 -11.34
C LYS A 75 6.60 -7.75 -10.82
N VAL A 76 5.80 -8.80 -10.75
CA VAL A 76 6.16 -10.05 -10.08
C VAL A 76 6.03 -11.23 -11.02
N ARG A 77 6.99 -12.17 -10.94
CA ARG A 77 6.90 -13.48 -11.57
C ARG A 77 6.27 -14.46 -10.61
N GLY A 78 5.11 -15.00 -10.99
CA GLY A 78 4.41 -16.01 -10.22
C GLY A 78 5.05 -17.39 -10.29
N VAL A 79 4.52 -18.32 -9.48
CA VAL A 79 4.95 -19.73 -9.42
C VAL A 79 4.78 -20.43 -10.79
N ASP A 80 3.78 -20.04 -11.54
CA ASP A 80 3.50 -20.54 -12.90
C ASP A 80 4.39 -19.93 -13.99
N GLY A 81 5.34 -19.08 -13.63
CA GLY A 81 6.21 -18.34 -14.54
C GLY A 81 5.58 -17.10 -15.18
N ARG A 82 4.29 -16.86 -14.97
CA ARG A 82 3.59 -15.71 -15.52
C ARG A 82 3.96 -14.45 -14.76
N VAL A 83 4.11 -13.36 -15.50
CA VAL A 83 4.42 -12.04 -14.95
C VAL A 83 3.13 -11.26 -14.75
N LYS A 84 2.91 -10.76 -13.53
CA LYS A 84 1.77 -9.90 -13.19
C LYS A 84 2.25 -8.57 -12.62
N GLN A 85 1.47 -7.55 -12.86
CA GLN A 85 1.69 -6.21 -12.33
C GLN A 85 0.65 -5.91 -11.24
N HIS A 86 1.11 -5.36 -10.13
CA HIS A 86 0.27 -5.03 -8.97
C HIS A 86 0.45 -3.58 -8.58
N LEU A 87 -0.65 -2.92 -8.23
CA LEU A 87 -0.61 -1.76 -7.37
C LEU A 87 -0.88 -2.21 -5.93
N VAL A 88 -0.09 -1.71 -5.01
CA VAL A 88 -0.11 -2.14 -3.61
C VAL A 88 -0.25 -0.94 -2.70
N GLU A 89 -1.17 -1.05 -1.76
CA GLU A 89 -1.33 -0.12 -0.63
C GLU A 89 -1.12 -0.87 0.67
N VAL A 90 -0.26 -0.35 1.52
CA VAL A 90 0.03 -0.92 2.84
C VAL A 90 -0.80 -0.17 3.89
N LYS A 91 -1.73 -0.86 4.53
CA LYS A 91 -2.62 -0.29 5.54
C LYS A 91 -2.83 -1.23 6.72
N PRO A 92 -2.96 -0.70 7.94
CA PRO A 92 -3.42 -1.51 9.07
C PRO A 92 -4.78 -2.14 8.80
N ARG A 93 -4.95 -3.39 9.21
CA ARG A 93 -6.20 -4.13 9.03
C ARG A 93 -7.41 -3.37 9.58
N ARG A 94 -7.28 -2.71 10.71
CA ARG A 94 -8.37 -1.90 11.29
C ARG A 94 -8.84 -0.77 10.36
N GLN A 95 -7.94 -0.20 9.57
CA GLN A 95 -8.27 0.85 8.59
C GLN A 95 -8.88 0.26 7.32
N ILE A 96 -8.48 -0.96 6.95
CA ILE A 96 -9.07 -1.69 5.82
C ILE A 96 -10.53 -2.07 6.13
N ASN A 97 -10.80 -2.55 7.33
CA ASN A 97 -12.13 -2.96 7.76
C ASN A 97 -13.05 -1.77 8.10
N GLY A 98 -12.47 -0.62 8.35
CA GLY A 98 -13.20 0.57 8.78
C GLY A 98 -13.58 0.57 10.26
N PRO A 99 -14.16 1.67 10.75
CA PRO A 99 -14.58 1.78 12.14
C PRO A 99 -15.77 0.88 12.43
N LYS A 100 -15.83 0.35 13.67
CA LYS A 100 -17.01 -0.35 14.16
C LYS A 100 -18.16 0.64 14.32
N VAL A 101 -19.36 0.23 13.93
CA VAL A 101 -20.57 1.05 14.11
C VAL A 101 -20.76 1.39 15.60
N ARG A 102 -20.94 2.66 15.90
CA ARG A 102 -21.16 3.17 17.26
C ARG A 102 -22.48 3.92 17.32
N THR A 103 -23.13 3.83 18.46
CA THR A 103 -24.39 4.55 18.74
C THR A 103 -24.18 6.02 19.07
N ASP A 104 -22.97 6.40 19.48
CA ASP A 104 -22.61 7.77 19.80
C ASP A 104 -22.13 8.54 18.56
N ALA A 105 -23.08 9.09 17.81
CA ALA A 105 -22.83 9.88 16.60
C ALA A 105 -22.12 11.22 16.86
N ARG A 106 -21.97 11.63 18.10
CA ARG A 106 -21.33 12.91 18.48
C ARG A 106 -19.84 12.75 18.75
N ASN A 107 -19.32 11.52 18.80
CA ASN A 107 -17.90 11.28 19.03
C ASN A 107 -17.08 11.76 17.84
N LYS A 108 -16.25 12.79 18.07
CA LYS A 108 -15.41 13.40 17.01
C LYS A 108 -14.42 12.41 16.40
N THR A 109 -13.84 11.52 17.20
CA THR A 109 -12.92 10.48 16.72
C THR A 109 -13.64 9.52 15.78
N TYR A 110 -14.83 9.07 16.16
CA TYR A 110 -15.64 8.20 15.32
C TYR A 110 -16.02 8.87 13.99
N ILE A 111 -16.44 10.13 14.01
CA ILE A 111 -16.78 10.89 12.80
C ILE A 111 -15.57 10.99 11.89
N THR A 112 -14.40 11.27 12.43
CA THR A 112 -13.14 11.34 11.67
C THR A 112 -12.79 9.99 11.05
N GLU A 113 -12.92 8.89 11.79
CA GLU A 113 -12.67 7.54 11.28
C GLU A 113 -13.64 7.16 10.15
N VAL A 114 -14.93 7.51 10.28
CA VAL A 114 -15.92 7.28 9.22
C VAL A 114 -15.58 8.06 7.95
N LYS A 115 -15.22 9.33 8.09
CA LYS A 115 -14.80 10.16 6.95
C LYS A 115 -13.54 9.63 6.27
N THR A 116 -12.54 9.26 7.05
CA THR A 116 -11.29 8.67 6.54
C THR A 116 -11.57 7.38 5.80
N PHE A 117 -12.42 6.52 6.35
CA PHE A 117 -12.80 5.26 5.70
C PHE A 117 -13.56 5.51 4.40
N ALA A 118 -14.45 6.47 4.34
CA ALA A 118 -15.16 6.84 3.11
C ALA A 118 -14.19 7.32 2.02
N THR A 119 -13.23 8.17 2.38
CA THR A 119 -12.19 8.65 1.45
C THR A 119 -11.30 7.49 0.97
N ASN A 120 -10.85 6.63 1.87
CA ASN A 120 -10.03 5.47 1.52
C ASN A 120 -10.77 4.50 0.61
N THR A 121 -12.04 4.22 0.89
CA THR A 121 -12.88 3.36 0.04
C THR A 121 -12.97 3.91 -1.37
N ALA A 122 -13.19 5.21 -1.53
CA ALA A 122 -13.23 5.88 -2.84
C ALA A 122 -11.89 5.77 -3.58
N LYS A 123 -10.77 5.96 -2.89
CA LYS A 123 -9.41 5.76 -3.44
C LYS A 123 -9.21 4.34 -3.95
N TRP A 124 -9.57 3.35 -3.14
CA TRP A 124 -9.33 1.94 -3.43
C TRP A 124 -10.23 1.42 -4.54
N GLU A 125 -11.46 1.89 -4.62
CA GLU A 125 -12.35 1.60 -5.75
C GLU A 125 -11.78 2.17 -7.07
N ALA A 126 -11.30 3.41 -7.05
CA ALA A 126 -10.64 4.02 -8.21
C ALA A 126 -9.37 3.26 -8.61
N ALA A 127 -8.57 2.82 -7.64
CA ALA A 127 -7.37 2.01 -7.89
C ALA A 127 -7.72 0.63 -8.47
N SER A 128 -8.76 -0.01 -7.97
CA SER A 128 -9.26 -1.28 -8.50
C SER A 128 -9.70 -1.15 -9.96
N GLU A 129 -10.45 -0.12 -10.30
CA GLU A 129 -10.86 0.17 -11.68
C GLU A 129 -9.67 0.48 -12.59
N PHE A 130 -8.73 1.27 -12.10
CA PHE A 130 -7.49 1.58 -12.83
C PHE A 130 -6.71 0.30 -13.16
N CYS A 131 -6.56 -0.61 -12.21
CA CYS A 131 -5.89 -1.89 -12.41
C CYS A 131 -6.67 -2.78 -13.38
N LYS A 132 -7.98 -2.86 -13.24
CA LYS A 132 -8.84 -3.66 -14.10
C LYS A 132 -8.70 -3.26 -15.57
N ASP A 133 -8.69 -1.96 -15.86
CA ASP A 133 -8.53 -1.42 -17.22
C ASP A 133 -7.18 -1.80 -17.85
N ARG A 134 -6.16 -2.08 -17.04
CA ARG A 134 -4.80 -2.42 -17.48
C ARG A 134 -4.46 -3.90 -17.38
N GLY A 135 -5.37 -4.71 -16.87
CA GLY A 135 -5.08 -6.11 -16.57
C GLY A 135 -4.11 -6.29 -15.40
N TRP A 136 -4.05 -5.32 -14.51
CA TRP A 136 -3.24 -5.35 -13.28
C TRP A 136 -4.07 -5.81 -12.09
N GLU A 137 -3.39 -6.22 -11.02
CA GLU A 137 -4.01 -6.58 -9.76
C GLU A 137 -3.95 -5.41 -8.77
N TRP A 138 -5.04 -5.19 -8.04
CA TRP A 138 -5.07 -4.28 -6.89
C TRP A 138 -4.93 -5.07 -5.60
N THR A 139 -3.99 -4.69 -4.73
CA THR A 139 -3.68 -5.44 -3.52
C THR A 139 -3.55 -4.51 -2.31
N LEU A 140 -4.39 -4.75 -1.32
CA LEU A 140 -4.25 -4.17 0.02
C LEU A 140 -3.44 -5.12 0.88
N VAL A 141 -2.38 -4.62 1.51
CA VAL A 141 -1.47 -5.40 2.34
C VAL A 141 -1.56 -4.90 3.78
N ASP A 142 -1.88 -5.78 4.69
CA ASP A 142 -1.92 -5.49 6.12
C ASP A 142 -0.70 -6.05 6.86
N GLU A 143 -0.65 -5.85 8.17
CA GLU A 143 0.44 -6.32 9.03
C GLU A 143 0.64 -7.84 9.01
N ASN A 144 -0.45 -8.60 8.85
CA ASN A 144 -0.39 -10.06 8.77
C ASN A 144 0.21 -10.51 7.45
N ASP A 145 -0.17 -9.89 6.35
CA ASP A 145 0.38 -10.17 5.03
C ASP A 145 1.89 -9.91 5.00
N LEU A 146 2.34 -8.80 5.58
CA LEU A 146 3.76 -8.47 5.69
C LEU A 146 4.55 -9.52 6.45
N GLN A 147 3.96 -10.14 7.47
CA GLN A 147 4.63 -11.17 8.25
C GLN A 147 4.62 -12.53 7.57
N ILE A 148 3.52 -12.89 6.92
CA ILE A 148 3.31 -14.24 6.39
C ILE A 148 3.81 -14.35 4.94
N ARG A 149 3.42 -13.43 4.08
CA ARG A 149 3.71 -13.50 2.64
C ARG A 149 5.10 -13.01 2.28
N PHE A 150 5.53 -11.96 2.95
CA PHE A 150 6.74 -11.23 2.56
C PHE A 150 7.97 -11.55 3.42
N PHE A 151 7.78 -12.10 4.62
CA PHE A 151 8.90 -12.40 5.53
C PHE A 151 8.97 -13.85 5.98
N GLY A 152 8.15 -14.73 5.36
CA GLY A 152 8.07 -16.13 5.72
C GLY A 152 7.20 -16.37 6.98
N ARG A 153 6.83 -17.61 7.19
CA ARG A 153 6.10 -18.00 8.39
C ARG A 153 6.98 -17.78 9.63
N LYS A 154 6.48 -17.03 10.60
CA LYS A 154 6.99 -17.20 11.95
C LYS A 154 6.81 -18.68 12.30
N SER A 155 7.90 -19.37 12.63
CA SER A 155 7.80 -20.71 13.16
C SER A 155 6.81 -20.68 14.34
N LYS A 156 5.74 -21.44 14.23
CA LYS A 156 4.89 -21.69 15.39
C LYS A 156 5.76 -22.42 16.41
N ARG A 157 6.12 -21.75 17.45
CA ARG A 157 6.63 -22.41 18.65
C ARG A 157 5.48 -23.00 19.42
#